data_801f771b93f8e520a5367d8671c2ee52
#
_entry.id   801f771b93f8e520a5367d8671c2ee52
#
_cell.length_a   1.000
_cell.length_b   1.000
_cell.length_c   1.000
_cell.angle_alpha   90.00
_cell.angle_beta   90.00
_cell.angle_gamma   90.00
#
_symmetry.space_group_name_H-M   'P 1'
#
loop_
_entity.id
_entity.type
_entity.pdbx_description
1 polymer ?
#
loop_
_entity_poly.entity_id
_entity_poly.type
_entity_poly.pdbx_seq_one_letter_code
_entity_poly.pdbx_strand_id
1 'polypeptide(L)'
;MKRQDSLEWFLIKKFIEILLLVGITEYFITFALNKWIFPTLLEYFFSSRGSNINISSTEAIFFVFAMLVVLLSNAFTAMLPSPVRETAQGLVERVQQCLAAVLPSMNKSTPIYPLEGQKALLLFLVFLVIALSILFPYILGAICFARVTIREFRQIQREREEQQKEFDRKRNLMLSDIAHDLRTPMTTVNGYANSLSDGMVRDPQQQAAYLDAIQRKSHRMNDLINLLFEYVKLDSEGFSLDRKPHDLCEIARENAALIYSDVEDAGMTLDVEIPDEPIMVSVDEVQISRVVTNLLTNAMRHNDQGIRIMLCLFRQEGVIHLMVADSGSVIPKELEEHLFEPFARGDVSRKSSGGSGLGLSIAKKVVEMHGWKMKLVQQPQIQHYPFVAKYAKAFLIQIKE
;
A
#
# COMPACT_ATOMS: atom_id res chain seq x y z
N MET A 1 0.63 -7.11 -3.10
CA MET A 1 0.05 -8.44 -3.39
C MET A 1 -1.01 -8.85 -2.37
N LYS A 2 -0.73 -9.14 -1.10
CA LYS A 2 -1.76 -9.59 -0.11
C LYS A 2 -3.01 -8.69 0.05
N ARG A 3 -2.91 -7.39 -0.16
CA ARG A 3 -4.03 -6.44 0.03
C ARG A 3 -4.92 -6.32 -1.22
N GLN A 4 -4.38 -6.61 -2.39
CA GLN A 4 -5.12 -6.64 -3.65
C GLN A 4 -6.01 -7.89 -3.70
N ASP A 5 -5.47 -9.05 -3.32
CA ASP A 5 -6.23 -10.30 -3.17
C ASP A 5 -7.36 -10.16 -2.14
N SER A 6 -7.15 -9.38 -1.06
CA SER A 6 -8.18 -9.11 -0.05
C SER A 6 -9.31 -8.21 -0.56
N LEU A 7 -9.02 -7.24 -1.44
CA LEU A 7 -10.02 -6.35 -2.03
C LEU A 7 -10.89 -7.09 -3.04
N GLU A 8 -10.28 -7.90 -3.91
CA GLU A 8 -11.01 -8.72 -4.88
C GLU A 8 -11.98 -9.67 -4.16
N TRP A 9 -11.49 -10.34 -3.12
CA TRP A 9 -12.32 -11.24 -2.32
C TRP A 9 -13.45 -10.51 -1.58
N PHE A 10 -13.20 -9.32 -1.05
CA PHE A 10 -14.22 -8.46 -0.44
C PHE A 10 -15.31 -8.06 -1.44
N LEU A 11 -14.93 -7.62 -2.65
CA LEU A 11 -15.88 -7.24 -3.70
C LEU A 11 -16.71 -8.43 -4.17
N ILE A 12 -16.09 -9.61 -4.34
CA ILE A 12 -16.77 -10.85 -4.70
C ILE A 12 -17.79 -11.22 -3.61
N LYS A 13 -17.40 -11.18 -2.34
CA LYS A 13 -18.29 -11.46 -1.21
C LYS A 13 -19.48 -10.50 -1.19
N LYS A 14 -19.24 -9.20 -1.35
CA LYS A 14 -20.31 -8.18 -1.39
C LYS A 14 -21.24 -8.33 -2.59
N PHE A 15 -20.69 -8.69 -3.74
CA PHE A 15 -21.48 -8.99 -4.93
C PHE A 15 -22.41 -10.18 -4.69
N ILE A 16 -21.91 -11.28 -4.10
CA ILE A 16 -22.69 -12.47 -3.78
C ILE A 16 -23.78 -12.13 -2.74
N GLU A 17 -23.46 -11.36 -1.68
CA GLU A 17 -24.44 -10.92 -0.68
C GLU A 17 -25.58 -10.13 -1.32
N ILE A 18 -25.27 -9.18 -2.20
CA ILE A 18 -26.27 -8.35 -2.91
C ILE A 18 -27.08 -9.22 -3.88
N LEU A 19 -26.44 -10.13 -4.60
CA LEU A 19 -27.11 -11.05 -5.54
C LEU A 19 -28.11 -11.95 -4.81
N LEU A 20 -27.74 -12.50 -3.67
CA LEU A 20 -28.63 -13.29 -2.82
C LEU A 20 -29.84 -12.48 -2.34
N LEU A 21 -29.61 -11.25 -1.90
CA LEU A 21 -30.68 -10.36 -1.45
C LEU A 21 -31.63 -10.00 -2.59
N VAL A 22 -31.12 -9.73 -3.79
CA VAL A 22 -31.91 -9.51 -4.99
C VAL A 22 -32.73 -10.76 -5.33
N GLY A 23 -32.11 -11.95 -5.31
CA GLY A 23 -32.82 -13.22 -5.57
C GLY A 23 -33.93 -13.51 -4.57
N ILE A 24 -33.73 -13.22 -3.29
CA ILE A 24 -34.76 -13.37 -2.26
C ILE A 24 -35.92 -12.39 -2.51
N THR A 25 -35.61 -11.12 -2.80
CA THR A 25 -36.66 -10.12 -3.08
C THR A 25 -37.44 -10.45 -4.34
N GLU A 26 -36.77 -10.92 -5.38
CA GLU A 26 -37.41 -11.38 -6.64
C GLU A 26 -38.33 -12.58 -6.39
N TYR A 27 -37.89 -13.55 -5.60
CA TYR A 27 -38.73 -14.69 -5.22
C TYR A 27 -40.02 -14.25 -4.53
N PHE A 28 -39.94 -13.32 -3.57
CA PHE A 28 -41.14 -12.79 -2.90
C PHE A 28 -42.04 -12.00 -3.85
N ILE A 29 -41.47 -11.19 -4.73
CA ILE A 29 -42.26 -10.45 -5.75
C ILE A 29 -42.96 -11.42 -6.67
N THR A 30 -42.23 -12.41 -7.20
CA THR A 30 -42.82 -13.42 -8.12
C THR A 30 -43.88 -14.27 -7.42
N PHE A 31 -43.64 -14.64 -6.15
CA PHE A 31 -44.65 -15.36 -5.36
C PHE A 31 -45.93 -14.52 -5.17
N ALA A 32 -45.81 -13.25 -4.84
CA ALA A 32 -46.94 -12.35 -4.64
C ALA A 32 -47.70 -12.11 -5.98
N LEU A 33 -46.97 -11.91 -7.07
CA LEU A 33 -47.53 -11.79 -8.40
C LEU A 33 -48.35 -13.05 -8.79
N ASN A 34 -47.77 -14.24 -8.60
CA ASN A 34 -48.45 -15.50 -8.96
C ASN A 34 -49.64 -15.80 -8.07
N LYS A 35 -49.57 -15.49 -6.78
CA LYS A 35 -50.62 -15.90 -5.83
C LYS A 35 -51.80 -14.94 -5.81
N TRP A 36 -51.56 -13.64 -5.98
CA TRP A 36 -52.60 -12.62 -5.80
C TRP A 36 -52.93 -11.81 -7.06
N ILE A 37 -51.91 -11.43 -7.85
CA ILE A 37 -52.09 -10.46 -8.92
C ILE A 37 -52.51 -11.15 -10.22
N PHE A 38 -51.83 -12.19 -10.65
CA PHE A 38 -52.17 -12.88 -11.90
C PHE A 38 -53.58 -13.51 -11.91
N PRO A 39 -54.04 -14.18 -10.84
CA PRO A 39 -55.41 -14.71 -10.85
C PRO A 39 -56.49 -13.62 -11.00
N THR A 40 -56.28 -12.50 -10.25
CA THR A 40 -57.23 -11.37 -10.31
C THR A 40 -57.23 -10.69 -11.68
N LEU A 41 -56.06 -10.55 -12.32
CA LEU A 41 -55.93 -10.00 -13.65
C LEU A 41 -56.60 -10.90 -14.71
N LEU A 42 -56.36 -12.20 -14.62
CA LEU A 42 -56.98 -13.16 -15.51
C LEU A 42 -58.52 -13.13 -15.38
N GLU A 43 -59.05 -13.10 -14.17
CA GLU A 43 -60.44 -12.97 -13.89
C GLU A 43 -61.02 -11.68 -14.47
N TYR A 44 -60.43 -10.54 -14.24
CA TYR A 44 -60.87 -9.22 -14.69
C TYR A 44 -60.90 -9.09 -16.23
N PHE A 45 -59.86 -9.55 -16.92
CA PHE A 45 -59.74 -9.39 -18.37
C PHE A 45 -60.39 -10.50 -19.17
N PHE A 46 -60.58 -11.71 -18.60
CA PHE A 46 -60.98 -12.93 -19.34
C PHE A 46 -62.23 -13.61 -18.81
N SER A 47 -62.79 -13.22 -17.63
CA SER A 47 -63.94 -13.91 -17.02
C SER A 47 -65.30 -13.69 -17.71
N SER A 48 -65.37 -12.88 -18.76
CA SER A 48 -66.66 -12.54 -19.40
C SER A 48 -67.25 -13.62 -20.30
N ARG A 49 -66.67 -14.85 -20.41
CA ARG A 49 -67.17 -15.97 -21.14
C ARG A 49 -66.76 -17.33 -20.58
N GLY A 50 -67.48 -17.81 -19.62
CA GLY A 50 -67.76 -19.22 -19.29
C GLY A 50 -66.74 -20.36 -19.56
N SER A 51 -65.49 -20.10 -19.78
CA SER A 51 -64.47 -21.11 -19.99
C SER A 51 -63.56 -21.17 -18.75
N ASN A 52 -63.62 -22.31 -18.04
CA ASN A 52 -62.64 -22.64 -17.01
C ASN A 52 -61.24 -22.78 -17.64
N ILE A 53 -60.53 -21.70 -17.76
CA ILE A 53 -59.16 -21.70 -18.30
C ILE A 53 -58.24 -22.08 -17.13
N ASN A 54 -57.84 -23.35 -17.09
CA ASN A 54 -56.86 -23.84 -16.11
C ASN A 54 -55.46 -23.65 -16.69
N ILE A 55 -54.92 -22.43 -16.57
CA ILE A 55 -53.58 -22.08 -17.02
C ILE A 55 -52.62 -22.13 -15.86
N SER A 56 -51.50 -22.83 -15.99
CA SER A 56 -50.42 -22.77 -15.01
C SER A 56 -49.84 -21.36 -14.94
N SER A 57 -49.27 -20.97 -13.78
CA SER A 57 -48.71 -19.63 -13.56
C SER A 57 -47.62 -19.29 -14.59
N THR A 58 -46.82 -20.26 -15.01
CA THR A 58 -45.79 -20.08 -16.05
C THR A 58 -46.39 -19.86 -17.44
N GLU A 59 -47.45 -20.56 -17.80
CA GLU A 59 -48.18 -20.35 -19.07
C GLU A 59 -48.91 -19.00 -19.08
N ALA A 60 -49.42 -18.55 -17.92
CA ALA A 60 -50.04 -17.24 -17.81
C ALA A 60 -49.01 -16.11 -18.03
N ILE A 61 -47.80 -16.20 -17.47
CA ILE A 61 -46.73 -15.25 -17.72
C ILE A 61 -46.36 -15.23 -19.20
N PHE A 62 -46.21 -16.39 -19.82
CA PHE A 62 -45.86 -16.51 -21.23
C PHE A 62 -46.96 -15.95 -22.15
N PHE A 63 -48.21 -16.24 -21.81
CA PHE A 63 -49.39 -15.72 -22.52
C PHE A 63 -49.41 -14.20 -22.49
N VAL A 64 -49.19 -13.66 -21.37
CA VAL A 64 -49.21 -12.25 -21.11
C VAL A 64 -48.03 -11.53 -21.80
N PHE A 65 -46.83 -12.12 -21.78
CA PHE A 65 -45.69 -11.64 -22.56
C PHE A 65 -45.97 -11.68 -24.09
N ALA A 66 -46.51 -12.78 -24.57
CA ALA A 66 -46.90 -12.92 -25.97
C ALA A 66 -47.92 -11.84 -26.41
N MET A 67 -48.90 -11.57 -25.57
CA MET A 67 -49.90 -10.52 -25.81
C MET A 67 -49.30 -9.12 -25.81
N LEU A 68 -48.32 -8.84 -24.93
CA LEU A 68 -47.56 -7.57 -24.93
C LEU A 68 -46.77 -7.39 -26.24
N VAL A 69 -46.06 -8.43 -26.68
CA VAL A 69 -45.30 -8.41 -27.94
C VAL A 69 -46.21 -8.12 -29.11
N VAL A 70 -47.39 -8.75 -29.16
CA VAL A 70 -48.39 -8.50 -30.18
C VAL A 70 -48.92 -7.07 -30.13
N LEU A 71 -49.19 -6.54 -28.93
CA LEU A 71 -49.74 -5.20 -28.75
C LEU A 71 -48.71 -4.13 -29.13
N LEU A 72 -47.44 -4.30 -28.71
CA LEU A 72 -46.34 -3.39 -29.07
C LEU A 72 -46.04 -3.43 -30.57
N SER A 73 -46.04 -4.62 -31.18
CA SER A 73 -45.80 -4.76 -32.61
C SER A 73 -46.94 -4.15 -33.44
N ASN A 74 -48.21 -4.29 -33.03
CA ASN A 74 -49.35 -3.63 -33.68
C ASN A 74 -49.30 -2.09 -33.50
N ALA A 75 -48.91 -1.59 -32.30
CA ALA A 75 -48.76 -0.16 -32.07
C ALA A 75 -47.62 0.42 -32.93
N PHE A 76 -46.50 -0.29 -33.01
CA PHE A 76 -45.36 0.10 -33.85
C PHE A 76 -45.74 0.14 -35.35
N THR A 77 -46.42 -0.90 -35.83
CA THR A 77 -46.88 -0.92 -37.25
C THR A 77 -47.85 0.18 -37.56
N ALA A 78 -48.71 0.57 -36.62
CA ALA A 78 -49.66 1.69 -36.80
C ALA A 78 -48.95 3.05 -36.98
N MET A 79 -47.74 3.21 -36.45
CA MET A 79 -46.93 4.44 -36.55
C MET A 79 -46.11 4.52 -37.86
N LEU A 80 -46.02 3.42 -38.63
CA LEU A 80 -45.23 3.38 -39.86
C LEU A 80 -45.98 4.03 -41.04
N PRO A 81 -45.23 4.67 -42.00
CA PRO A 81 -45.82 5.15 -43.26
C PRO A 81 -46.46 4.03 -44.08
N SER A 82 -47.50 4.34 -44.88
CA SER A 82 -48.29 3.39 -45.61
C SER A 82 -47.51 2.32 -46.42
N PRO A 83 -46.41 2.63 -47.13
CA PRO A 83 -45.71 1.62 -47.93
C PRO A 83 -44.95 0.59 -47.09
N VAL A 84 -44.55 0.94 -45.87
CA VAL A 84 -43.80 0.05 -44.96
C VAL A 84 -44.77 -0.74 -44.05
N ARG A 85 -45.96 -0.19 -43.82
CA ARG A 85 -46.98 -0.76 -42.92
C ARG A 85 -47.44 -2.13 -43.35
N GLU A 86 -47.71 -2.33 -44.63
CA GLU A 86 -48.19 -3.63 -45.18
C GLU A 86 -47.13 -4.74 -44.99
N THR A 87 -45.87 -4.42 -45.25
CA THR A 87 -44.78 -5.38 -45.07
C THR A 87 -44.56 -5.71 -43.58
N ALA A 88 -44.63 -4.71 -42.71
CA ALA A 88 -44.52 -4.86 -41.27
C ALA A 88 -45.71 -5.64 -40.68
N GLN A 89 -46.93 -5.43 -41.16
CA GLN A 89 -48.11 -6.19 -40.76
C GLN A 89 -47.98 -7.68 -41.08
N GLY A 90 -47.47 -8.03 -42.27
CA GLY A 90 -47.18 -9.43 -42.62
C GLY A 90 -46.12 -10.10 -41.71
N LEU A 91 -45.13 -9.34 -41.21
CA LEU A 91 -44.17 -9.81 -40.21
C LEU A 91 -44.83 -10.03 -38.84
N VAL A 92 -45.65 -9.08 -38.41
CA VAL A 92 -46.39 -9.18 -37.13
C VAL A 92 -47.34 -10.37 -37.12
N GLU A 93 -48.06 -10.62 -38.23
CA GLU A 93 -48.93 -11.79 -38.38
C GLU A 93 -48.13 -13.11 -38.26
N ARG A 94 -46.94 -13.19 -38.85
CA ARG A 94 -46.06 -14.36 -38.69
C ARG A 94 -45.60 -14.55 -37.25
N VAL A 95 -45.19 -13.47 -36.55
CA VAL A 95 -44.83 -13.52 -35.14
C VAL A 95 -46.03 -13.97 -34.30
N GLN A 96 -47.24 -13.49 -34.59
CA GLN A 96 -48.47 -13.93 -33.91
C GLN A 96 -48.76 -15.41 -34.13
N GLN A 97 -48.58 -15.91 -35.36
CA GLN A 97 -48.73 -17.33 -35.70
C GLN A 97 -47.69 -18.19 -34.98
N CYS A 98 -46.43 -17.75 -34.92
CA CYS A 98 -45.39 -18.46 -34.17
C CYS A 98 -45.69 -18.50 -32.67
N LEU A 99 -46.11 -17.38 -32.06
CA LEU A 99 -46.51 -17.30 -30.66
C LEU A 99 -47.71 -18.19 -30.34
N ALA A 100 -48.71 -18.22 -31.22
CA ALA A 100 -49.88 -19.10 -31.10
C ALA A 100 -49.52 -20.60 -31.24
N ALA A 101 -48.46 -20.94 -31.98
CA ALA A 101 -47.98 -22.31 -32.12
C ALA A 101 -47.20 -22.79 -30.88
N VAL A 102 -46.57 -21.88 -30.15
CA VAL A 102 -45.79 -22.18 -28.93
C VAL A 102 -46.69 -22.31 -27.70
N LEU A 103 -47.91 -21.78 -27.72
CA LEU A 103 -48.92 -21.86 -26.65
C LEU A 103 -49.96 -22.97 -26.90
N PRO A 104 -49.68 -24.22 -26.46
CA PRO A 104 -50.59 -25.37 -26.78
C PRO A 104 -51.99 -25.26 -26.19
N SER A 105 -52.21 -24.45 -25.17
CA SER A 105 -53.49 -24.23 -24.50
C SER A 105 -54.44 -23.28 -25.28
N MET A 106 -53.93 -22.60 -26.31
CA MET A 106 -54.77 -21.76 -27.18
C MET A 106 -55.34 -22.58 -28.34
N ASN A 107 -56.14 -23.56 -28.01
CA ASN A 107 -56.80 -24.37 -29.02
C ASN A 107 -57.74 -23.50 -29.88
N LYS A 108 -57.77 -23.77 -31.17
CA LYS A 108 -58.30 -23.13 -32.37
C LYS A 108 -59.68 -22.40 -32.33
N SER A 109 -60.32 -22.17 -31.21
CA SER A 109 -61.69 -21.65 -31.09
C SER A 109 -61.86 -20.33 -30.31
N THR A 110 -60.79 -19.72 -29.81
CA THR A 110 -60.85 -18.36 -29.16
C THR A 110 -60.28 -17.34 -30.13
N PRO A 111 -61.04 -16.57 -30.87
CA PRO A 111 -60.53 -15.43 -31.61
C PRO A 111 -59.98 -14.43 -30.59
N ILE A 112 -58.73 -13.99 -30.77
CA ILE A 112 -58.18 -12.86 -30.06
C ILE A 112 -58.99 -11.64 -30.52
N TYR A 113 -60.01 -11.32 -29.76
CA TYR A 113 -60.83 -10.12 -30.07
C TYR A 113 -59.91 -8.90 -29.74
N PRO A 114 -59.90 -7.85 -30.57
CA PRO A 114 -59.26 -6.62 -30.26
C PRO A 114 -59.88 -6.08 -28.96
N LEU A 115 -59.08 -6.03 -27.92
CA LEU A 115 -59.45 -5.38 -26.66
C LEU A 115 -59.87 -3.94 -26.99
N GLU A 116 -61.00 -3.49 -26.44
CA GLU A 116 -61.38 -2.07 -26.50
C GLU A 116 -60.15 -1.22 -26.07
N GLY A 117 -59.88 -0.13 -26.79
CA GLY A 117 -58.63 0.62 -26.60
C GLY A 117 -58.33 1.02 -25.14
N GLN A 118 -59.36 1.27 -24.32
CA GLN A 118 -59.20 1.56 -22.88
C GLN A 118 -58.72 0.33 -22.10
N LYS A 119 -59.20 -0.87 -22.37
CA LYS A 119 -58.77 -2.11 -21.71
C LYS A 119 -57.35 -2.50 -22.12
N ALA A 120 -57.01 -2.27 -23.40
CA ALA A 120 -55.65 -2.49 -23.90
C ALA A 120 -54.64 -1.57 -23.24
N LEU A 121 -54.99 -0.28 -23.08
CA LEU A 121 -54.13 0.68 -22.34
C LEU A 121 -53.96 0.30 -20.87
N LEU A 122 -55.02 -0.10 -20.18
CA LEU A 122 -54.97 -0.55 -18.81
C LEU A 122 -54.07 -1.78 -18.65
N LEU A 123 -54.20 -2.75 -19.53
CA LEU A 123 -53.35 -3.95 -19.53
C LEU A 123 -51.88 -3.60 -19.74
N PHE A 124 -51.58 -2.71 -20.68
CA PHE A 124 -50.21 -2.20 -20.88
C PHE A 124 -49.63 -1.54 -19.64
N LEU A 125 -50.41 -0.67 -18.96
CA LEU A 125 -49.97 -0.01 -17.73
C LEU A 125 -49.70 -1.01 -16.60
N VAL A 126 -50.56 -2.00 -16.42
CA VAL A 126 -50.35 -3.07 -15.44
C VAL A 126 -49.07 -3.84 -15.75
N PHE A 127 -48.84 -4.16 -17.01
CA PHE A 127 -47.62 -4.82 -17.45
C PHE A 127 -46.36 -4.00 -17.16
N LEU A 128 -46.42 -2.70 -17.47
CA LEU A 128 -45.33 -1.80 -17.20
C LEU A 128 -44.99 -1.76 -15.69
N VAL A 129 -46.01 -1.74 -14.83
CA VAL A 129 -45.82 -1.78 -13.37
C VAL A 129 -45.23 -3.10 -12.93
N ILE A 130 -45.68 -4.24 -13.46
CA ILE A 130 -45.11 -5.56 -13.15
C ILE A 130 -43.66 -5.64 -13.62
N ALA A 131 -43.34 -5.21 -14.84
CA ALA A 131 -42.00 -5.22 -15.38
C ALA A 131 -41.05 -4.33 -14.52
N LEU A 132 -41.50 -3.13 -14.17
CA LEU A 132 -40.77 -2.24 -13.30
C LEU A 132 -40.55 -2.83 -11.87
N SER A 133 -41.58 -3.53 -11.35
CA SER A 133 -41.50 -4.21 -10.06
C SER A 133 -40.43 -5.33 -10.04
N ILE A 134 -40.34 -6.10 -11.11
CA ILE A 134 -39.35 -7.16 -11.27
C ILE A 134 -37.93 -6.56 -11.47
N LEU A 135 -37.83 -5.46 -12.23
CA LEU A 135 -36.56 -4.83 -12.55
C LEU A 135 -35.98 -4.03 -11.36
N PHE A 136 -36.85 -3.52 -10.49
CA PHE A 136 -36.49 -2.65 -9.38
C PHE A 136 -35.42 -3.22 -8.43
N PRO A 137 -35.48 -4.48 -7.95
CA PRO A 137 -34.45 -5.07 -7.09
C PRO A 137 -33.09 -5.12 -7.76
N TYR A 138 -33.02 -5.38 -9.06
CA TYR A 138 -31.76 -5.42 -9.81
C TYR A 138 -31.12 -4.05 -9.93
N ILE A 139 -31.92 -3.03 -10.23
CA ILE A 139 -31.44 -1.64 -10.28
C ILE A 139 -30.94 -1.20 -8.91
N LEU A 140 -31.69 -1.50 -7.86
CA LEU A 140 -31.29 -1.16 -6.47
C LEU A 140 -30.01 -1.91 -6.08
N GLY A 141 -29.91 -3.19 -6.41
CA GLY A 141 -28.72 -4.01 -6.18
C GLY A 141 -27.48 -3.45 -6.91
N ALA A 142 -27.65 -3.09 -8.18
CA ALA A 142 -26.58 -2.48 -8.97
C ALA A 142 -26.11 -1.13 -8.38
N ILE A 143 -27.04 -0.28 -7.95
CA ILE A 143 -26.72 1.00 -7.30
C ILE A 143 -26.01 0.76 -5.96
N CYS A 144 -26.47 -0.19 -5.16
CA CYS A 144 -25.85 -0.56 -3.90
C CYS A 144 -24.42 -1.05 -4.10
N PHE A 145 -24.22 -1.98 -5.04
CA PHE A 145 -22.90 -2.49 -5.40
C PHE A 145 -21.96 -1.39 -5.89
N ALA A 146 -22.44 -0.53 -6.80
CA ALA A 146 -21.67 0.60 -7.29
C ALA A 146 -21.23 1.55 -6.16
N ARG A 147 -22.14 1.86 -5.22
CA ARG A 147 -21.83 2.71 -4.06
C ARG A 147 -20.78 2.09 -3.15
N VAL A 148 -20.87 0.79 -2.86
CA VAL A 148 -19.89 0.06 -2.05
C VAL A 148 -18.53 0.09 -2.73
N THR A 149 -18.47 -0.24 -4.01
CA THR A 149 -17.22 -0.27 -4.80
C THR A 149 -16.56 1.11 -4.85
N ILE A 150 -17.34 2.17 -5.12
CA ILE A 150 -16.82 3.55 -5.16
C ILE A 150 -16.29 3.99 -3.79
N ARG A 151 -16.97 3.60 -2.69
CA ARG A 151 -16.54 3.94 -1.33
C ARG A 151 -15.19 3.32 -1.00
N GLU A 152 -15.04 2.02 -1.25
CA GLU A 152 -13.79 1.30 -1.01
C GLU A 152 -12.64 1.85 -1.86
N PHE A 153 -12.91 2.09 -3.15
CA PHE A 153 -11.90 2.68 -4.03
C PHE A 153 -11.44 4.06 -3.55
N ARG A 154 -12.37 4.92 -3.14
CA ARG A 154 -12.04 6.24 -2.58
C ARG A 154 -11.24 6.16 -1.29
N GLN A 155 -11.52 5.16 -0.45
CA GLN A 155 -10.76 4.95 0.79
C GLN A 155 -9.31 4.58 0.47
N ILE A 156 -9.08 3.64 -0.45
CA ILE A 156 -7.74 3.23 -0.88
C ILE A 156 -6.98 4.41 -1.50
N GLN A 157 -7.65 5.24 -2.32
CA GLN A 157 -7.03 6.43 -2.91
C GLN A 157 -6.61 7.43 -1.82
N ARG A 158 -7.47 7.69 -0.83
CA ARG A 158 -7.13 8.59 0.29
C ARG A 158 -5.94 8.08 1.10
N GLU A 159 -5.91 6.78 1.44
CA GLU A 159 -4.79 6.19 2.15
C GLU A 159 -3.47 6.33 1.36
N ARG A 160 -3.50 6.15 0.03
CA ARG A 160 -2.34 6.37 -0.83
C ARG A 160 -1.90 7.84 -0.87
N GLU A 161 -2.86 8.75 -1.00
CA GLU A 161 -2.57 10.19 -0.98
C GLU A 161 -1.99 10.65 0.36
N GLU A 162 -2.49 10.14 1.48
CA GLU A 162 -1.97 10.44 2.81
C GLU A 162 -0.55 9.89 2.98
N GLN A 163 -0.29 8.65 2.56
CA GLN A 163 1.05 8.06 2.57
C GLN A 163 2.03 8.86 1.69
N GLN A 164 1.60 9.28 0.50
CA GLN A 164 2.41 10.09 -0.39
C GLN A 164 2.73 11.46 0.22
N LYS A 165 1.73 12.13 0.80
CA LYS A 165 1.92 13.42 1.50
C LYS A 165 2.86 13.30 2.69
N GLU A 166 2.74 12.22 3.47
CA GLU A 166 3.63 11.97 4.59
C GLU A 166 5.07 11.72 4.11
N PHE A 167 5.24 10.94 3.04
CA PHE A 167 6.54 10.72 2.40
C PHE A 167 7.16 12.03 1.90
N ASP A 168 6.39 12.86 1.17
CA ASP A 168 6.85 14.14 0.66
C ASP A 168 7.20 15.13 1.79
N ARG A 169 6.41 15.11 2.87
CA ARG A 169 6.69 15.92 4.07
C ARG A 169 8.02 15.50 4.72
N LYS A 170 8.23 14.21 4.93
CA LYS A 170 9.49 13.68 5.50
C LYS A 170 10.67 14.05 4.62
N ARG A 171 10.53 13.89 3.30
CA ARG A 171 11.57 14.27 2.34
C ARG A 171 11.89 15.77 2.39
N ASN A 172 10.88 16.63 2.46
CA ASN A 172 11.09 18.08 2.51
C ASN A 172 11.73 18.53 3.84
N LEU A 173 11.35 17.94 4.98
CA LEU A 173 12.00 18.18 6.26
C LEU A 173 13.47 17.77 6.18
N MET A 174 13.77 16.59 5.66
CA MET A 174 15.12 16.10 5.44
C MET A 174 15.96 17.07 4.62
N LEU A 175 15.45 17.57 3.48
CA LEU A 175 16.16 18.54 2.63
C LEU A 175 16.43 19.88 3.38
N SER A 176 15.48 20.31 4.20
CA SER A 176 15.64 21.49 5.05
C SER A 176 16.75 21.32 6.09
N ASP A 177 16.81 20.17 6.75
CA ASP A 177 17.83 19.86 7.74
C ASP A 177 19.23 19.79 7.13
N ILE A 178 19.35 19.17 5.93
CA ILE A 178 20.59 19.14 5.17
C ILE A 178 21.06 20.56 4.81
N ALA A 179 20.14 21.38 4.28
CA ALA A 179 20.47 22.76 3.89
C ALA A 179 20.96 23.57 5.09
N HIS A 180 20.37 23.37 6.26
CA HIS A 180 20.81 23.97 7.51
C HIS A 180 22.22 23.50 7.92
N ASP A 181 22.45 22.19 7.87
CA ASP A 181 23.72 21.57 8.29
C ASP A 181 24.90 21.87 7.34
N LEU A 182 24.61 22.14 6.08
CA LEU A 182 25.59 22.61 5.09
C LEU A 182 25.85 24.12 5.24
N ARG A 183 24.84 24.92 5.60
CA ARG A 183 24.99 26.38 5.73
C ARG A 183 25.98 26.77 6.82
N THR A 184 25.93 26.08 7.97
CA THR A 184 26.81 26.40 9.12
C THR A 184 28.28 26.27 8.80
N PRO A 185 28.83 25.14 8.30
CA PRO A 185 30.24 25.02 7.94
C PRO A 185 30.60 25.95 6.77
N MET A 186 29.70 26.15 5.78
CA MET A 186 29.93 27.07 4.67
C MET A 186 30.11 28.52 5.12
N THR A 187 29.30 28.99 6.07
CA THR A 187 29.45 30.33 6.66
C THR A 187 30.80 30.48 7.38
N THR A 188 31.25 29.43 8.09
CA THR A 188 32.55 29.42 8.77
C THR A 188 33.71 29.45 7.77
N VAL A 189 33.64 28.62 6.69
CA VAL A 189 34.66 28.60 5.64
C VAL A 189 34.77 29.96 4.98
N ASN A 190 33.64 30.57 4.60
CA ASN A 190 33.63 31.92 4.01
C ASN A 190 34.18 32.98 4.96
N GLY A 191 33.86 32.91 6.25
CA GLY A 191 34.36 33.85 7.24
C GLY A 191 35.89 33.77 7.40
N TYR A 192 36.46 32.58 7.49
CA TYR A 192 37.90 32.39 7.56
C TYR A 192 38.62 32.78 6.26
N ALA A 193 38.06 32.39 5.10
CA ALA A 193 38.59 32.75 3.80
C ALA A 193 38.63 34.26 3.59
N ASN A 194 37.55 34.98 3.93
CA ASN A 194 37.50 36.44 3.86
C ASN A 194 38.53 37.09 4.79
N SER A 195 38.64 36.62 6.05
CA SER A 195 39.60 37.13 7.04
C SER A 195 41.05 36.97 6.55
N LEU A 196 41.36 35.87 5.87
CA LEU A 196 42.68 35.64 5.26
C LEU A 196 42.89 36.55 4.03
N SER A 197 41.88 36.66 3.16
CA SER A 197 41.92 37.48 1.95
C SER A 197 42.10 38.98 2.24
N ASP A 198 41.38 39.46 3.28
CA ASP A 198 41.41 40.88 3.68
C ASP A 198 42.67 41.24 4.49
N GLY A 199 43.59 40.28 4.69
CA GLY A 199 44.84 40.50 5.46
C GLY A 199 44.63 40.82 6.94
N MET A 200 43.43 40.47 7.48
CA MET A 200 43.13 40.69 8.92
C MET A 200 43.92 39.77 9.83
N VAL A 201 44.33 38.60 9.31
CA VAL A 201 45.15 37.64 10.04
C VAL A 201 46.59 37.74 9.59
N ARG A 202 47.45 38.31 10.41
CA ARG A 202 48.86 38.52 10.11
C ARG A 202 49.82 37.49 10.70
N ASP A 203 49.39 36.83 11.77
CA ASP A 203 50.16 35.78 12.40
C ASP A 203 50.17 34.48 11.60
N PRO A 204 51.36 33.95 11.20
CA PRO A 204 51.48 32.73 10.41
C PRO A 204 50.86 31.51 11.08
N GLN A 205 50.89 31.41 12.42
CA GLN A 205 50.26 30.30 13.15
C GLN A 205 48.74 30.38 13.06
N GLN A 206 48.19 31.59 13.16
CA GLN A 206 46.74 31.82 13.01
C GLN A 206 46.27 31.62 11.58
N GLN A 207 47.09 31.98 10.57
CA GLN A 207 46.78 31.67 9.16
C GLN A 207 46.73 30.18 8.92
N ALA A 208 47.73 29.41 9.42
CA ALA A 208 47.75 27.96 9.34
C ALA A 208 46.52 27.32 10.01
N ALA A 209 46.12 27.81 11.17
CA ALA A 209 44.96 27.34 11.92
C ALA A 209 43.64 27.60 11.12
N TYR A 210 43.50 28.75 10.45
CA TYR A 210 42.32 29.06 9.60
C TYR A 210 42.28 28.20 8.37
N LEU A 211 43.40 27.97 7.70
CA LEU A 211 43.48 27.06 6.54
C LEU A 211 43.11 25.64 6.92
N ASP A 212 43.63 25.14 8.02
CA ASP A 212 43.29 23.82 8.54
C ASP A 212 41.81 23.72 8.95
N ALA A 213 41.25 24.76 9.56
CA ALA A 213 39.81 24.81 9.85
C ALA A 213 38.94 24.80 8.59
N ILE A 214 39.35 25.55 7.51
CA ILE A 214 38.68 25.53 6.21
C ILE A 214 38.72 24.12 5.63
N GLN A 215 39.90 23.48 5.64
CA GLN A 215 40.05 22.13 5.09
C GLN A 215 39.17 21.11 5.83
N ARG A 216 39.21 21.07 7.17
CA ARG A 216 38.36 20.19 7.98
C ARG A 216 36.87 20.42 7.71
N LYS A 217 36.41 21.68 7.60
CA LYS A 217 35.02 22.01 7.34
C LYS A 217 34.58 21.62 5.92
N SER A 218 35.49 21.77 4.94
CA SER A 218 35.25 21.35 3.55
C SER A 218 35.14 19.82 3.44
N HIS A 219 36.02 19.07 4.07
CA HIS A 219 35.92 17.60 4.13
C HIS A 219 34.58 17.17 4.73
N ARG A 220 34.20 17.78 5.86
CA ARG A 220 32.91 17.47 6.50
C ARG A 220 31.71 17.75 5.62
N MET A 221 31.71 18.84 4.84
CA MET A 221 30.63 19.11 3.86
C MET A 221 30.58 18.04 2.79
N ASN A 222 31.72 17.60 2.29
CA ASN A 222 31.79 16.53 1.30
C ASN A 222 31.25 15.20 1.84
N ASP A 223 31.58 14.83 3.09
CA ASP A 223 31.05 13.65 3.75
C ASP A 223 29.52 13.71 3.88
N LEU A 224 28.97 14.88 4.26
CA LEU A 224 27.52 15.08 4.33
C LEU A 224 26.82 14.91 2.98
N ILE A 225 27.42 15.46 1.94
CA ILE A 225 26.92 15.34 0.57
C ILE A 225 26.95 13.88 0.11
N ASN A 226 28.03 13.15 0.37
CA ASN A 226 28.15 11.74 0.02
C ASN A 226 27.12 10.88 0.76
N LEU A 227 26.91 11.10 2.05
CA LEU A 227 25.88 10.41 2.83
C LEU A 227 24.47 10.70 2.30
N LEU A 228 24.20 11.94 1.87
CA LEU A 228 22.94 12.29 1.24
C LEU A 228 22.72 11.53 -0.07
N PHE A 229 23.73 11.50 -0.94
CA PHE A 229 23.64 10.76 -2.21
C PHE A 229 23.41 9.28 -1.98
N GLU A 230 24.05 8.68 -0.99
CA GLU A 230 23.84 7.30 -0.61
C GLU A 230 22.42 7.05 -0.11
N TYR A 231 21.91 7.92 0.77
CA TYR A 231 20.54 7.80 1.26
C TYR A 231 19.52 7.88 0.11
N VAL A 232 19.67 8.86 -0.79
CA VAL A 232 18.79 9.04 -1.94
C VAL A 232 18.88 7.85 -2.91
N LYS A 233 20.10 7.33 -3.13
CA LYS A 233 20.33 6.15 -3.97
C LYS A 233 19.63 4.91 -3.40
N LEU A 234 19.74 4.65 -2.10
CA LEU A 234 19.08 3.55 -1.41
C LEU A 234 17.55 3.71 -1.38
N ASP A 235 17.03 4.95 -1.51
CA ASP A 235 15.60 5.25 -1.51
C ASP A 235 14.98 5.25 -2.92
N SER A 236 15.78 5.14 -3.97
CA SER A 236 15.31 5.16 -5.35
C SER A 236 14.62 3.83 -5.73
N GLU A 237 13.51 3.91 -6.47
CA GLU A 237 12.72 2.74 -6.90
C GLU A 237 13.49 1.72 -7.76
N GLY A 238 14.68 2.08 -8.27
CA GLY A 238 15.50 1.21 -9.12
C GLY A 238 16.71 0.59 -8.41
N PHE A 239 16.95 0.90 -7.14
CA PHE A 239 18.10 0.37 -6.43
C PHE A 239 17.86 -1.08 -5.98
N SER A 240 18.80 -1.96 -6.35
CA SER A 240 18.82 -3.35 -5.90
C SER A 240 20.20 -3.70 -5.33
N LEU A 241 20.20 -4.52 -4.29
CA LEU A 241 21.44 -5.04 -3.70
C LEU A 241 22.11 -6.07 -4.63
N ASP A 242 23.42 -6.01 -4.79
CA ASP A 242 24.25 -7.04 -5.45
C ASP A 242 24.60 -8.14 -4.44
N ARG A 243 23.64 -9.01 -4.13
CA ARG A 243 23.83 -10.06 -3.13
C ARG A 243 24.58 -11.26 -3.71
N LYS A 244 25.68 -11.59 -3.06
CA LYS A 244 26.48 -12.78 -3.34
C LYS A 244 26.78 -13.53 -2.04
N PRO A 245 27.12 -14.83 -2.10
CA PRO A 245 27.60 -15.54 -0.92
C PRO A 245 28.95 -14.98 -0.47
N HIS A 246 28.99 -14.38 0.73
CA HIS A 246 30.21 -13.87 1.37
C HIS A 246 30.29 -14.39 2.80
N ASP A 247 31.52 -14.48 3.31
CA ASP A 247 31.78 -14.79 4.71
C ASP A 247 31.60 -13.51 5.58
N LEU A 248 30.57 -13.51 6.41
CA LEU A 248 30.27 -12.40 7.29
C LEU A 248 31.37 -12.21 8.36
N CYS A 249 32.07 -13.28 8.74
CA CYS A 249 33.20 -13.21 9.66
C CYS A 249 34.35 -12.38 9.07
N GLU A 250 34.66 -12.61 7.78
CA GLU A 250 35.70 -11.87 7.06
C GLU A 250 35.33 -10.38 6.95
N ILE A 251 34.12 -10.09 6.49
CA ILE A 251 33.62 -8.70 6.41
C ILE A 251 33.76 -7.99 7.77
N ALA A 252 33.38 -8.64 8.87
CA ALA A 252 33.48 -8.06 10.19
C ALA A 252 34.94 -7.83 10.64
N ARG A 253 35.85 -8.77 10.38
CA ARG A 253 37.28 -8.66 10.69
C ARG A 253 37.94 -7.54 9.89
N GLU A 254 37.69 -7.45 8.59
CA GLU A 254 38.24 -6.39 7.74
C GLU A 254 37.81 -5.00 8.22
N ASN A 255 36.55 -4.81 8.56
CA ASN A 255 36.03 -3.55 9.04
C ASN A 255 36.60 -3.21 10.46
N ALA A 256 36.79 -4.21 11.33
CA ALA A 256 37.46 -3.99 12.61
C ALA A 256 38.92 -3.55 12.43
N ALA A 257 39.66 -4.20 11.52
CA ALA A 257 41.04 -3.88 11.22
C ALA A 257 41.19 -2.46 10.64
N LEU A 258 40.30 -2.06 9.74
CA LEU A 258 40.30 -0.73 9.11
C LEU A 258 40.13 0.40 10.12
N ILE A 259 39.34 0.20 11.18
CA ILE A 259 39.02 1.27 12.14
C ILE A 259 39.91 1.20 13.41
N TYR A 260 40.73 0.16 13.55
CA TYR A 260 41.47 -0.12 14.77
C TYR A 260 42.39 1.05 15.22
N SER A 261 43.19 1.59 14.30
CA SER A 261 44.06 2.73 14.59
C SER A 261 43.27 3.98 14.96
N ASP A 262 42.14 4.25 14.33
CA ASP A 262 41.30 5.40 14.63
C ASP A 262 40.69 5.32 16.04
N VAL A 263 40.33 4.10 16.49
CA VAL A 263 39.85 3.84 17.85
C VAL A 263 40.96 4.07 18.90
N GLU A 264 42.19 3.58 18.65
CA GLU A 264 43.34 3.80 19.54
C GLU A 264 43.70 5.29 19.60
N ASP A 265 43.75 5.98 18.48
CA ASP A 265 44.02 7.42 18.38
C ASP A 265 42.96 8.25 19.11
N ALA A 266 41.73 7.78 19.17
CA ALA A 266 40.65 8.38 19.96
C ALA A 266 40.76 8.07 21.46
N GLY A 267 41.77 7.29 21.91
CA GLY A 267 41.92 6.88 23.29
C GLY A 267 40.86 5.89 23.78
N MET A 268 40.33 5.09 22.88
CA MET A 268 39.35 4.05 23.14
C MET A 268 39.94 2.65 22.92
N THR A 269 39.18 1.61 23.26
CA THR A 269 39.62 0.22 23.07
C THR A 269 38.57 -0.53 22.23
N LEU A 270 39.02 -1.26 21.20
CA LEU A 270 38.18 -2.15 20.40
C LEU A 270 38.44 -3.60 20.80
N ASP A 271 37.41 -4.24 21.33
CA ASP A 271 37.37 -5.68 21.57
C ASP A 271 36.66 -6.34 20.37
N VAL A 272 37.13 -7.48 19.91
CA VAL A 272 36.55 -8.18 18.73
C VAL A 272 36.36 -9.67 19.07
N GLU A 273 35.12 -10.15 18.93
CA GLU A 273 34.76 -11.55 19.16
C GLU A 273 34.01 -12.09 17.93
N ILE A 274 34.73 -12.74 17.03
CA ILE A 274 34.25 -13.26 15.78
C ILE A 274 34.65 -14.73 15.67
N PRO A 275 33.75 -15.65 15.33
CA PRO A 275 34.06 -17.08 15.16
C PRO A 275 35.14 -17.31 14.10
N ASP A 276 35.97 -18.34 14.32
CA ASP A 276 36.95 -18.79 13.31
C ASP A 276 36.24 -19.49 12.13
N GLU A 277 35.11 -20.17 12.39
CA GLU A 277 34.34 -20.83 11.36
C GLU A 277 33.61 -19.79 10.49
N PRO A 278 33.66 -19.91 9.14
CA PRO A 278 33.03 -18.98 8.24
C PRO A 278 31.50 -19.03 8.37
N ILE A 279 30.88 -17.86 8.34
CA ILE A 279 29.42 -17.70 8.33
C ILE A 279 29.02 -17.16 6.96
N MET A 280 28.70 -18.11 6.04
CA MET A 280 28.31 -17.77 4.66
C MET A 280 26.88 -17.26 4.60
N VAL A 281 26.68 -16.04 4.10
CA VAL A 281 25.37 -15.43 3.89
C VAL A 281 25.31 -14.72 2.54
N SER A 282 24.11 -14.63 1.95
CA SER A 282 23.90 -13.90 0.70
C SER A 282 23.73 -12.41 0.96
N VAL A 283 24.79 -11.64 0.73
CA VAL A 283 24.86 -10.21 1.08
C VAL A 283 25.51 -9.37 -0.02
N ASP A 284 25.20 -8.10 -0.01
CA ASP A 284 25.97 -7.06 -0.69
C ASP A 284 27.10 -6.63 0.27
N GLU A 285 28.31 -7.11 0.00
CA GLU A 285 29.51 -6.91 0.83
C GLU A 285 29.78 -5.43 1.08
N VAL A 286 29.70 -4.61 0.04
CA VAL A 286 29.97 -3.16 0.15
C VAL A 286 28.97 -2.49 1.10
N GLN A 287 27.69 -2.86 1.00
CA GLN A 287 26.67 -2.27 1.84
C GLN A 287 26.76 -2.76 3.28
N ILE A 288 27.07 -4.02 3.51
CA ILE A 288 27.25 -4.56 4.88
C ILE A 288 28.52 -4.00 5.53
N SER A 289 29.63 -3.87 4.81
CA SER A 289 30.84 -3.19 5.29
C SER A 289 30.53 -1.76 5.77
N ARG A 290 29.73 -1.02 5.01
CA ARG A 290 29.26 0.31 5.41
C ARG A 290 28.41 0.29 6.67
N VAL A 291 27.53 -0.71 6.84
CA VAL A 291 26.74 -0.85 8.06
C VAL A 291 27.66 -1.01 9.26
N VAL A 292 28.64 -1.92 9.19
CA VAL A 292 29.59 -2.16 10.28
C VAL A 292 30.39 -0.90 10.58
N THR A 293 30.96 -0.26 9.55
CA THR A 293 31.72 0.99 9.70
C THR A 293 30.89 2.11 10.31
N ASN A 294 29.63 2.28 9.86
CA ASN A 294 28.72 3.28 10.43
C ASN A 294 28.43 3.04 11.92
N LEU A 295 28.28 1.78 12.34
CA LEU A 295 28.07 1.45 13.74
C LEU A 295 29.31 1.69 14.60
N LEU A 296 30.49 1.28 14.12
CA LEU A 296 31.76 1.50 14.81
C LEU A 296 32.09 2.99 14.91
N THR A 297 31.97 3.75 13.83
CA THR A 297 32.20 5.21 13.86
C THR A 297 31.17 5.94 14.71
N ASN A 298 29.93 5.44 14.79
CA ASN A 298 28.93 5.96 15.71
C ASN A 298 29.36 5.77 17.18
N ALA A 299 29.82 4.58 17.52
CA ALA A 299 30.35 4.29 18.86
C ALA A 299 31.55 5.22 19.23
N MET A 300 32.45 5.49 18.28
CA MET A 300 33.56 6.42 18.50
C MET A 300 33.13 7.88 18.70
N ARG A 301 32.21 8.35 17.84
CA ARG A 301 31.82 9.78 17.79
C ARG A 301 30.96 10.23 18.98
N HIS A 302 30.18 9.32 19.54
CA HIS A 302 29.18 9.62 20.56
C HIS A 302 29.62 9.21 21.98
N ASN A 303 30.88 8.86 22.16
CA ASN A 303 31.42 8.52 23.45
C ASN A 303 32.74 9.28 23.69
N ASP A 304 33.11 9.42 24.96
CA ASP A 304 34.35 10.07 25.40
C ASP A 304 35.54 9.09 25.38
N GLN A 305 36.72 9.59 25.60
CA GLN A 305 37.94 8.77 25.75
C GLN A 305 37.79 7.75 26.90
N GLY A 306 38.47 6.62 26.79
CA GLY A 306 38.45 5.55 27.78
C GLY A 306 37.28 4.58 27.66
N ILE A 307 36.42 4.77 26.67
CA ILE A 307 35.29 3.86 26.39
C ILE A 307 35.77 2.60 25.66
N ARG A 308 35.16 1.48 25.99
CA ARG A 308 35.36 0.20 25.30
C ARG A 308 34.25 -0.01 24.25
N ILE A 309 34.68 -0.38 23.06
CA ILE A 309 33.80 -0.76 21.95
C ILE A 309 33.95 -2.27 21.70
N MET A 310 32.90 -2.98 21.49
CA MET A 310 32.86 -4.40 21.14
C MET A 310 32.21 -4.62 19.77
N LEU A 311 32.90 -5.29 18.89
CA LEU A 311 32.33 -5.91 17.70
C LEU A 311 32.24 -7.40 17.93
N CYS A 312 31.03 -7.98 17.90
CA CYS A 312 30.89 -9.43 18.00
C CYS A 312 29.89 -10.00 17.00
N LEU A 313 30.20 -11.23 16.57
CA LEU A 313 29.40 -12.04 15.67
C LEU A 313 29.24 -13.43 16.26
N PHE A 314 28.04 -13.91 16.46
CA PHE A 314 27.78 -15.22 17.05
C PHE A 314 26.42 -15.78 16.64
N ARG A 315 26.21 -17.08 16.85
CA ARG A 315 24.92 -17.75 16.68
C ARG A 315 24.28 -18.00 18.03
N GLN A 316 22.99 -17.64 18.14
CA GLN A 316 22.18 -17.93 19.32
C GLN A 316 20.78 -18.34 18.85
N GLU A 317 20.28 -19.50 19.31
CA GLU A 317 18.93 -20.03 18.97
C GLU A 317 18.64 -20.06 17.46
N GLY A 318 19.63 -20.42 16.63
CA GLY A 318 19.50 -20.51 15.18
C GLY A 318 19.45 -19.16 14.45
N VAL A 319 19.74 -18.07 15.14
CA VAL A 319 19.83 -16.71 14.56
C VAL A 319 21.28 -16.23 14.66
N ILE A 320 21.79 -15.64 13.59
CA ILE A 320 23.08 -14.98 13.58
C ILE A 320 22.89 -13.55 14.11
N HIS A 321 23.76 -13.18 15.07
CA HIS A 321 23.77 -11.87 15.70
C HIS A 321 25.08 -11.17 15.38
N LEU A 322 24.99 -10.02 14.71
CA LEU A 322 26.10 -9.08 14.56
C LEU A 322 25.81 -7.88 15.46
N MET A 323 26.71 -7.59 16.39
CA MET A 323 26.52 -6.53 17.37
C MET A 323 27.72 -5.61 17.44
N VAL A 324 27.46 -4.31 17.53
CA VAL A 324 28.41 -3.29 17.93
C VAL A 324 27.93 -2.69 19.26
N ALA A 325 28.68 -2.91 20.33
CA ALA A 325 28.35 -2.43 21.66
C ALA A 325 29.37 -1.40 22.13
N ASP A 326 28.98 -0.50 23.04
CA ASP A 326 29.86 0.41 23.72
C ASP A 326 29.53 0.54 25.22
N SER A 327 30.55 0.91 26.02
CA SER A 327 30.44 1.08 27.47
C SER A 327 30.05 2.51 27.88
N GLY A 328 29.64 3.34 26.94
CA GLY A 328 29.25 4.73 27.16
C GLY A 328 27.87 4.90 27.80
N SER A 329 27.34 6.11 27.76
CA SER A 329 26.02 6.40 28.33
C SER A 329 24.91 5.72 27.56
N VAL A 330 23.86 5.28 28.25
CA VAL A 330 22.61 4.78 27.64
C VAL A 330 21.89 5.90 26.87
N ILE A 331 21.18 5.54 25.84
CA ILE A 331 20.38 6.47 25.02
C ILE A 331 19.05 6.72 25.74
N PRO A 332 18.63 7.98 25.94
CA PRO A 332 17.33 8.30 26.53
C PRO A 332 16.18 7.68 25.76
N LYS A 333 15.12 7.26 26.47
CA LYS A 333 13.95 6.61 25.84
C LYS A 333 13.28 7.47 24.78
N GLU A 334 13.24 8.78 24.99
CA GLU A 334 12.64 9.74 24.05
C GLU A 334 13.40 9.76 22.71
N LEU A 335 14.69 9.49 22.73
CA LEU A 335 15.52 9.43 21.53
C LEU A 335 15.52 8.03 20.90
N GLU A 336 15.32 6.97 21.69
CA GLU A 336 15.33 5.59 21.22
C GLU A 336 14.29 5.34 20.11
N GLU A 337 13.08 5.91 20.26
CA GLU A 337 11.99 5.76 19.29
C GLU A 337 12.31 6.34 17.92
N HIS A 338 13.12 7.40 17.88
CA HIS A 338 13.47 8.12 16.65
C HIS A 338 14.91 7.92 16.20
N LEU A 339 15.69 7.12 16.92
CA LEU A 339 17.15 6.98 16.73
C LEU A 339 17.56 6.60 15.30
N PHE A 340 16.72 5.83 14.62
CA PHE A 340 16.95 5.36 13.26
C PHE A 340 16.29 6.24 12.20
N GLU A 341 15.61 7.32 12.59
CA GLU A 341 15.08 8.28 11.63
C GLU A 341 16.22 9.13 11.06
N PRO A 342 16.15 9.52 9.79
CA PRO A 342 17.14 10.42 9.21
C PRO A 342 17.25 11.71 10.02
N PHE A 343 18.48 12.18 10.28
CA PHE A 343 18.81 13.39 11.04
C PHE A 343 18.39 13.38 12.53
N ALA A 344 17.98 12.24 13.07
CA ALA A 344 17.74 12.10 14.50
C ALA A 344 19.03 12.43 15.28
N ARG A 345 18.96 13.40 16.19
CA ARG A 345 20.07 13.84 17.05
C ARG A 345 19.54 14.16 18.43
N GLY A 346 20.26 13.72 19.47
CA GLY A 346 19.99 14.18 20.82
C GLY A 346 20.43 15.64 21.01
N ASP A 347 19.79 16.38 21.92
CA ASP A 347 20.12 17.79 22.20
C ASP A 347 21.57 18.02 22.62
N VAL A 348 22.18 17.05 23.30
CA VAL A 348 23.59 17.09 23.72
C VAL A 348 24.54 16.95 22.53
N SER A 349 24.18 16.16 21.50
CA SER A 349 25.02 15.96 20.32
C SER A 349 24.99 17.14 19.33
N ARG A 350 24.00 18.04 19.45
CA ARG A 350 23.97 19.28 18.65
C ARG A 350 25.14 20.22 18.96
N LYS A 351 25.70 20.15 20.18
CA LYS A 351 26.73 21.07 20.62
C LYS A 351 28.18 20.56 20.47
N SER A 352 28.41 19.25 20.42
CA SER A 352 29.76 18.70 20.55
C SER A 352 30.23 17.72 19.48
N SER A 353 29.36 16.92 18.90
CA SER A 353 29.81 15.86 17.99
C SER A 353 29.15 16.00 16.61
N GLY A 354 29.85 16.48 15.68
CA GLY A 354 29.47 16.77 14.30
C GLY A 354 28.88 15.63 13.44
N GLY A 355 28.11 14.72 13.95
CA GLY A 355 27.47 13.65 13.22
C GLY A 355 26.34 14.17 12.30
N SER A 356 26.13 13.54 11.11
CA SER A 356 25.08 13.90 10.16
C SER A 356 23.68 13.44 10.58
N GLY A 357 23.57 12.49 11.51
CA GLY A 357 22.32 11.79 11.83
C GLY A 357 21.80 10.87 10.71
N LEU A 358 22.59 10.65 9.65
CA LEU A 358 22.24 9.77 8.53
C LEU A 358 22.82 8.36 8.65
N GLY A 359 23.93 8.18 9.37
CA GLY A 359 24.63 6.89 9.43
C GLY A 359 23.77 5.74 9.94
N LEU A 360 23.00 5.94 11.03
CA LEU A 360 22.12 4.90 11.59
C LEU A 360 20.90 4.64 10.73
N SER A 361 20.34 5.65 10.08
CA SER A 361 19.20 5.47 9.16
C SER A 361 19.60 4.72 7.89
N ILE A 362 20.80 5.01 7.35
CA ILE A 362 21.39 4.27 6.22
C ILE A 362 21.65 2.81 6.64
N ALA A 363 22.28 2.59 7.78
CA ALA A 363 22.54 1.24 8.29
C ALA A 363 21.26 0.43 8.46
N LYS A 364 20.23 1.00 9.08
CA LYS A 364 18.93 0.35 9.23
C LYS A 364 18.30 0.01 7.88
N LYS A 365 18.32 0.95 6.94
CA LYS A 365 17.74 0.74 5.60
C LYS A 365 18.43 -0.40 4.85
N VAL A 366 19.77 -0.42 4.86
CA VAL A 366 20.55 -1.51 4.25
C VAL A 366 20.22 -2.87 4.90
N VAL A 367 20.14 -2.93 6.22
CA VAL A 367 19.77 -4.14 6.97
C VAL A 367 18.38 -4.63 6.60
N GLU A 368 17.38 -3.71 6.54
CA GLU A 368 16.01 -4.03 6.14
C GLU A 368 15.92 -4.50 4.69
N MET A 369 16.70 -3.92 3.78
CA MET A 369 16.78 -4.36 2.38
C MET A 369 17.36 -5.77 2.25
N HIS A 370 18.23 -6.20 3.18
CA HIS A 370 18.68 -7.60 3.27
C HIS A 370 17.63 -8.54 3.84
N GLY A 371 16.49 -8.03 4.34
CA GLY A 371 15.44 -8.80 5.00
C GLY A 371 15.74 -9.08 6.48
N TRP A 372 16.71 -8.39 7.04
CA TRP A 372 17.16 -8.53 8.41
C TRP A 372 16.53 -7.49 9.34
N LYS A 373 16.77 -7.60 10.63
CA LYS A 373 16.26 -6.66 11.63
C LYS A 373 17.39 -5.99 12.39
N MET A 374 17.29 -4.68 12.58
CA MET A 374 18.20 -3.90 13.39
C MET A 374 17.46 -3.26 14.57
N LYS A 375 18.05 -3.34 15.76
CA LYS A 375 17.50 -2.72 16.97
C LYS A 375 18.61 -2.25 17.92
N LEU A 376 18.26 -1.29 18.76
CA LEU A 376 19.05 -0.93 19.92
C LEU A 376 18.72 -1.89 21.08
N VAL A 377 19.75 -2.32 21.81
CA VAL A 377 19.60 -3.11 23.05
C VAL A 377 20.44 -2.42 24.13
N GLN A 378 19.84 -2.14 25.27
CA GLN A 378 20.47 -1.45 26.40
C GLN A 378 20.30 -2.23 27.70
N GLN A 379 20.96 -1.81 28.78
CA GLN A 379 20.68 -2.37 30.09
C GLN A 379 19.22 -2.21 30.49
N PRO A 380 18.58 -3.23 31.12
CA PRO A 380 19.14 -4.55 31.49
C PRO A 380 19.09 -5.61 30.37
N GLN A 381 18.42 -5.37 29.22
CA GLN A 381 18.18 -6.38 28.18
C GLN A 381 19.47 -6.89 27.52
N ILE A 382 20.51 -6.06 27.46
CA ILE A 382 21.80 -6.43 26.84
C ILE A 382 22.49 -7.59 27.60
N GLN A 383 22.13 -7.84 28.87
CA GLN A 383 22.69 -8.93 29.67
C GLN A 383 22.35 -10.34 29.13
N HIS A 384 21.33 -10.45 28.30
CA HIS A 384 20.91 -11.71 27.66
C HIS A 384 21.83 -12.13 26.51
N TYR A 385 22.74 -11.25 26.08
CA TYR A 385 23.63 -11.52 24.96
C TYR A 385 25.04 -11.79 25.43
N PRO A 386 25.71 -12.87 24.97
CA PRO A 386 27.10 -13.14 25.31
C PRO A 386 28.01 -11.99 24.81
N PHE A 387 29.18 -11.89 25.35
CA PHE A 387 30.24 -10.90 25.02
C PHE A 387 29.90 -9.44 25.36
N VAL A 388 28.64 -9.02 25.26
CA VAL A 388 28.19 -7.62 25.44
C VAL A 388 27.49 -7.33 26.78
N ALA A 389 27.32 -8.32 27.64
CA ALA A 389 26.61 -8.18 28.93
C ALA A 389 27.17 -7.07 29.86
N LYS A 390 28.45 -6.74 29.73
CA LYS A 390 29.13 -5.70 30.52
C LYS A 390 29.06 -4.30 29.89
N TYR A 391 28.52 -4.20 28.67
CA TYR A 391 28.42 -2.94 27.96
C TYR A 391 27.10 -2.25 28.29
N ALA A 392 27.04 -0.93 28.08
CA ALA A 392 25.84 -0.14 28.40
C ALA A 392 24.76 -0.26 27.34
N LYS A 393 25.15 -0.28 26.08
CA LYS A 393 24.26 -0.38 24.92
C LYS A 393 24.90 -1.12 23.75
N ALA A 394 24.09 -1.65 22.84
CA ALA A 394 24.53 -2.27 21.58
C ALA A 394 23.53 -2.05 20.47
N PHE A 395 24.02 -1.89 19.27
CA PHE A 395 23.26 -2.03 18.04
C PHE A 395 23.32 -3.49 17.59
N LEU A 396 22.19 -4.13 17.55
CA LEU A 396 22.03 -5.54 17.21
C LEU A 396 21.41 -5.69 15.82
N ILE A 397 22.07 -6.47 14.96
CA ILE A 397 21.54 -6.94 13.68
C ILE A 397 21.24 -8.42 13.82
N GLN A 398 19.97 -8.79 13.59
CA GLN A 398 19.49 -10.17 13.60
C GLN A 398 19.36 -10.67 12.17
N ILE A 399 20.12 -11.68 11.83
CA ILE A 399 20.24 -12.28 10.50
C ILE A 399 19.57 -13.64 10.56
N LYS A 400 18.51 -13.81 9.79
CA LYS A 400 17.88 -15.11 9.59
C LYS A 400 18.41 -15.71 8.31
N GLU A 401 18.88 -16.96 8.40
CA GLU A 401 19.29 -17.76 7.25
C GLU A 401 18.12 -18.04 6.30
#